data_e4250f2d0e187a1a6a161f0a05705e39
#
_entry.id   e4250f2d0e187a1a6a161f0a05705e39
#
_cell.length_a   1.000
_cell.length_b   1.000
_cell.length_c   1.000
_cell.angle_alpha   90.00
_cell.angle_beta   90.00
_cell.angle_gamma   90.00
#
_symmetry.space_group_name_H-M   'P 1'
#
loop_
_entity.id
_entity.type
_entity.pdbx_description
1 polymer ?
#
loop_
_entity_poly.entity_id
_entity_poly.type
_entity_poly.pdbx_seq_one_letter_code
_entity_poly.pdbx_strand_id
1 'polypeptide(L)'
;MKIINYLKKPLMTLLILISFIACTEDLDRFPTNALTNEKQFSTVDGYKQAMVSAYIQFAGANNFFYRDFFELQEVTTDEIVNTWGDHQETTLNWSSEHDQSTGVYQSGLYLITLCNNFIIESEASLVASRGLSDVEQQKVEIFKNEVRFIRAYAYWMLMDLFGNPTFATEETLKNGEVPGQILRADLFNYIESELKEIEPTMVDARANEYGRADKAAVWSLLSRLYLNAETYTGSQKYTEAITYSKKVIDAGYSLEQNHQWLMLGDNYQNTNEFIYTFNYDNEKVRTWGGTNTYSLGAAGVTASVNGMSSSWNLYRVTQSIPALFPSNDPSIDKRAVFWTENNESSRTIEVESLPNSLNGYSVYKYRNVTRDGSSINQENTFNNLSDIDFPVFRLAEMHLIYAEAVLRGGSGGDINTALNHINKIRGRAYDNNPNSTQGNITLAELDLDFILDERARELLWEGFRRTDLIRYHKFTTSDYLWAWKGGVKNGAAVDAKFRLFPIPITDLLANPNLKQNTGY
;
A
#
# COMPACT_ATOMS: atom_id res chain seq x y z
N MET A 1 55.67 -34.84 55.00
CA MET A 1 54.48 -34.02 54.71
C MET A 1 54.77 -32.62 54.10
N LYS A 2 56.01 -32.24 53.79
CA LYS A 2 56.36 -30.93 53.17
C LYS A 2 56.58 -30.96 51.67
N ILE A 3 56.78 -32.13 51.04
CA ILE A 3 57.06 -32.25 49.61
C ILE A 3 55.78 -32.23 48.74
N ILE A 4 54.62 -32.61 49.29
CA ILE A 4 53.34 -32.65 48.55
C ILE A 4 52.79 -31.25 48.28
N ASN A 5 53.13 -30.25 49.08
CA ASN A 5 52.67 -28.88 48.89
C ASN A 5 53.42 -28.08 47.80
N TYR A 6 54.62 -28.50 47.40
CA TYR A 6 55.39 -27.85 46.35
C TYR A 6 54.98 -28.27 44.94
N LEU A 7 54.39 -29.46 44.78
CA LEU A 7 53.86 -29.96 43.50
C LEU A 7 52.43 -29.49 43.19
N LYS A 8 51.66 -29.08 44.19
CA LYS A 8 50.27 -28.59 43.99
C LYS A 8 50.22 -27.21 43.34
N LYS A 9 51.22 -26.33 43.58
CA LYS A 9 51.23 -24.97 43.00
C LYS A 9 51.49 -24.97 41.49
N PRO A 10 52.53 -25.65 40.96
CA PRO A 10 52.73 -25.69 39.53
C PRO A 10 51.66 -26.46 38.75
N LEU A 11 51.05 -27.51 39.37
CA LEU A 11 49.97 -28.25 38.76
C LEU A 11 48.66 -27.44 38.67
N MET A 12 48.38 -26.60 39.67
CA MET A 12 47.22 -25.71 39.69
C MET A 12 47.42 -24.54 38.70
N THR A 13 48.63 -24.03 38.51
CA THR A 13 48.96 -23.01 37.50
C THR A 13 48.92 -23.59 36.07
N LEU A 14 49.32 -24.84 35.87
CA LEU A 14 49.21 -25.52 34.59
C LEU A 14 47.72 -25.83 34.23
N LEU A 15 46.89 -26.20 35.20
CA LEU A 15 45.46 -26.40 34.99
C LEU A 15 44.72 -25.07 34.61
N ILE A 16 45.12 -23.96 35.21
CA ILE A 16 44.58 -22.62 34.88
C ILE A 16 45.00 -22.16 33.50
N LEU A 17 46.26 -22.45 33.08
CA LEU A 17 46.70 -22.14 31.71
C LEU A 17 46.00 -23.00 30.63
N ILE A 18 45.69 -24.25 30.91
CA ILE A 18 44.99 -25.14 29.97
C ILE A 18 43.51 -24.73 29.81
N SER A 19 42.88 -24.14 30.83
CA SER A 19 41.48 -23.63 30.74
C SER A 19 41.32 -22.37 29.88
N PHE A 20 42.41 -21.66 29.54
CA PHE A 20 42.36 -20.51 28.61
C PHE A 20 42.55 -20.88 27.14
N ILE A 21 42.88 -22.13 26.81
CA ILE A 21 43.08 -22.57 25.42
C ILE A 21 41.84 -23.33 24.88
N ALA A 22 40.87 -23.66 25.71
CA ALA A 22 39.78 -24.58 25.39
C ALA A 22 38.49 -23.95 24.92
N CYS A 23 38.39 -22.65 24.66
CA CYS A 23 37.09 -22.01 24.33
C CYS A 23 37.15 -20.93 23.25
N THR A 24 37.94 -21.09 22.18
CA THR A 24 37.91 -20.13 21.07
C THR A 24 37.35 -20.68 19.76
N GLU A 25 37.30 -22.01 19.56
CA GLU A 25 36.80 -22.58 18.31
C GLU A 25 35.31 -22.88 18.28
N ASP A 26 34.63 -22.93 19.42
CA ASP A 26 33.18 -23.21 19.50
C ASP A 26 32.28 -21.97 19.53
N LEU A 27 32.88 -20.78 19.73
CA LEU A 27 32.14 -19.50 19.72
C LEU A 27 31.85 -18.98 18.31
N ASP A 28 32.58 -19.45 17.31
CA ASP A 28 32.39 -19.08 15.90
C ASP A 28 31.59 -20.13 15.09
N ARG A 29 30.97 -21.10 15.74
CA ARG A 29 30.05 -22.01 15.05
C ARG A 29 28.73 -21.31 14.81
N PHE A 30 28.57 -20.71 13.65
CA PHE A 30 27.26 -20.39 13.13
C PHE A 30 26.40 -21.65 13.14
N PRO A 31 25.10 -21.57 13.56
CA PRO A 31 24.21 -22.72 13.50
C PRO A 31 24.25 -23.28 12.08
N THR A 32 24.57 -24.55 11.93
CA THR A 32 24.67 -25.22 10.60
C THR A 32 23.36 -25.20 9.84
N ASN A 33 22.24 -24.89 10.53
CA ASN A 33 20.90 -24.77 10.01
C ASN A 33 20.41 -23.32 9.87
N ALA A 34 21.21 -22.30 10.23
CA ALA A 34 20.86 -20.89 10.00
C ALA A 34 21.22 -20.51 8.56
N LEU A 35 20.28 -19.85 7.89
CA LEU A 35 20.51 -19.24 6.60
C LEU A 35 21.33 -17.96 6.84
N THR A 36 22.64 -18.02 6.58
CA THR A 36 23.51 -16.83 6.66
C THR A 36 23.42 -16.02 5.36
N ASN A 37 23.73 -14.71 5.40
CA ASN A 37 23.78 -13.89 4.19
C ASN A 37 24.66 -14.53 3.10
N GLU A 38 25.81 -15.10 3.46
CA GLU A 38 26.69 -15.79 2.49
C GLU A 38 25.98 -16.95 1.79
N LYS A 39 25.22 -17.76 2.52
CA LYS A 39 24.45 -18.88 1.93
C LYS A 39 23.26 -18.36 1.12
N GLN A 40 22.52 -17.37 1.65
CA GLN A 40 21.36 -16.79 0.99
C GLN A 40 21.73 -16.21 -0.38
N PHE A 41 22.80 -15.42 -0.44
CA PHE A 41 23.21 -14.69 -1.64
C PHE A 41 24.30 -15.41 -2.46
N SER A 42 24.49 -16.71 -2.29
CA SER A 42 25.45 -17.51 -3.08
C SER A 42 24.93 -17.92 -4.46
N THR A 43 23.63 -17.81 -4.73
CA THR A 43 22.98 -18.24 -5.98
C THR A 43 21.91 -17.24 -6.42
N VAL A 44 21.57 -17.21 -7.71
CA VAL A 44 20.47 -16.38 -8.25
C VAL A 44 19.13 -16.69 -7.57
N ASP A 45 18.85 -17.96 -7.27
CA ASP A 45 17.63 -18.36 -6.56
C ASP A 45 17.60 -17.79 -5.14
N GLY A 46 18.74 -17.73 -4.46
CA GLY A 46 18.84 -17.09 -3.16
C GLY A 46 18.57 -15.59 -3.22
N TYR A 47 19.06 -14.88 -4.22
CA TYR A 47 18.70 -13.49 -4.50
C TYR A 47 17.19 -13.35 -4.82
N LYS A 48 16.64 -14.23 -5.67
CA LYS A 48 15.19 -14.22 -5.96
C LYS A 48 14.36 -14.38 -4.69
N GLN A 49 14.72 -15.31 -3.80
CA GLN A 49 14.05 -15.51 -2.51
C GLN A 49 14.11 -14.28 -1.60
N ALA A 50 15.28 -13.62 -1.52
CA ALA A 50 15.42 -12.40 -0.73
C ALA A 50 14.59 -11.24 -1.31
N MET A 51 14.56 -11.08 -2.63
CA MET A 51 13.65 -10.13 -3.30
C MET A 51 12.18 -10.43 -3.00
N VAL A 52 11.76 -11.69 -3.12
CA VAL A 52 10.38 -12.13 -2.81
C VAL A 52 10.03 -11.83 -1.36
N SER A 53 10.97 -11.94 -0.42
CA SER A 53 10.75 -11.54 0.97
C SER A 53 10.40 -10.06 1.12
N ALA A 54 11.01 -9.18 0.31
CA ALA A 54 10.64 -7.76 0.28
C ALA A 54 9.21 -7.55 -0.27
N TYR A 55 8.82 -8.27 -1.32
CA TYR A 55 7.44 -8.26 -1.82
C TYR A 55 6.41 -8.72 -0.79
N ILE A 56 6.70 -9.84 -0.10
CA ILE A 56 5.84 -10.40 0.96
C ILE A 56 5.68 -9.40 2.11
N GLN A 57 6.78 -8.79 2.55
CA GLN A 57 6.76 -7.78 3.60
C GLN A 57 5.97 -6.54 3.16
N PHE A 58 6.11 -6.12 1.90
CA PHE A 58 5.38 -4.98 1.33
C PHE A 58 3.88 -5.24 1.24
N ALA A 59 3.48 -6.42 0.75
CA ALA A 59 2.08 -6.83 0.70
C ALA A 59 1.44 -7.03 2.09
N GLY A 60 2.25 -7.05 3.15
CA GLY A 60 1.76 -7.25 4.51
C GLY A 60 1.33 -8.68 4.81
N ALA A 61 1.89 -9.67 4.12
CA ALA A 61 1.54 -11.08 4.36
C ALA A 61 2.02 -11.58 5.74
N ASN A 62 3.13 -11.06 6.24
CA ASN A 62 3.68 -11.40 7.56
C ASN A 62 3.37 -10.36 8.65
N ASN A 63 2.88 -9.20 8.26
CA ASN A 63 2.44 -8.13 9.14
C ASN A 63 1.24 -7.45 8.47
N PHE A 64 0.64 -6.50 9.13
CA PHE A 64 -0.53 -5.81 8.58
C PHE A 64 -0.17 -4.50 7.86
N PHE A 65 1.07 -4.35 7.35
CA PHE A 65 1.59 -3.09 6.85
C PHE A 65 0.66 -2.43 5.82
N TYR A 66 0.33 -3.11 4.72
CA TYR A 66 -0.52 -2.51 3.70
C TYR A 66 -1.98 -2.41 4.13
N ARG A 67 -2.49 -3.37 4.93
CA ARG A 67 -3.83 -3.27 5.53
C ARG A 67 -3.96 -2.01 6.39
N ASP A 68 -3.01 -1.79 7.29
CA ASP A 68 -3.04 -0.64 8.19
C ASP A 68 -2.86 0.67 7.42
N PHE A 69 -2.02 0.69 6.37
CA PHE A 69 -1.94 1.82 5.46
C PHE A 69 -3.29 2.12 4.79
N PHE A 70 -3.94 1.09 4.24
CA PHE A 70 -5.28 1.21 3.64
C PHE A 70 -6.28 1.78 4.65
N GLU A 71 -6.33 1.24 5.87
CA GLU A 71 -7.23 1.72 6.90
C GLU A 71 -6.97 3.20 7.24
N LEU A 72 -5.72 3.62 7.35
CA LEU A 72 -5.38 5.03 7.58
C LEU A 72 -5.77 5.93 6.40
N GLN A 73 -5.83 5.42 5.18
CA GLN A 73 -6.28 6.17 4.00
C GLN A 73 -7.80 6.27 3.88
N GLU A 74 -8.53 5.28 4.40
CA GLU A 74 -9.97 5.15 4.19
C GLU A 74 -10.80 5.46 5.44
N VAL A 75 -10.45 4.89 6.61
CA VAL A 75 -11.23 5.04 7.86
C VAL A 75 -11.16 6.48 8.40
N THR A 76 -10.16 7.25 8.00
CA THR A 76 -10.04 8.67 8.36
C THR A 76 -10.90 9.59 7.48
N THR A 77 -11.77 9.04 6.62
CA THR A 77 -12.49 9.78 5.59
C THR A 77 -13.99 9.50 5.59
N ASP A 78 -14.67 9.96 4.55
CA ASP A 78 -16.07 9.68 4.29
C ASP A 78 -16.34 8.28 3.72
N GLU A 79 -15.29 7.55 3.28
CA GLU A 79 -15.44 6.24 2.64
C GLU A 79 -15.64 5.09 3.61
N ILE A 80 -15.01 5.13 4.81
CA ILE A 80 -15.18 4.05 5.79
C ILE A 80 -15.40 4.60 7.19
N VAL A 81 -16.40 4.03 7.86
CA VAL A 81 -16.50 4.06 9.32
C VAL A 81 -16.37 2.62 9.84
N ASN A 82 -15.58 2.41 10.88
CA ASN A 82 -15.44 1.11 11.50
C ASN A 82 -16.36 0.95 12.73
N THR A 83 -16.66 -0.29 13.09
CA THR A 83 -17.51 -0.63 14.25
C THR A 83 -16.68 -0.84 15.51
N TRP A 84 -15.42 -1.23 15.36
CA TRP A 84 -14.54 -1.64 16.44
C TRP A 84 -13.57 -0.52 16.85
N GLY A 85 -12.99 -0.68 18.03
CA GLY A 85 -11.96 0.21 18.53
C GLY A 85 -12.51 1.46 19.21
N ASP A 86 -11.65 2.41 19.44
CA ASP A 86 -11.95 3.70 20.08
C ASP A 86 -12.29 4.82 19.08
N HIS A 87 -12.34 4.47 17.81
CA HIS A 87 -12.74 5.34 16.68
C HIS A 87 -11.85 6.59 16.50
N GLN A 88 -10.59 6.55 16.91
CA GLN A 88 -9.66 7.69 16.74
C GLN A 88 -9.51 8.09 15.28
N GLU A 89 -9.43 7.12 14.35
CA GLU A 89 -9.33 7.36 12.91
C GLU A 89 -10.59 8.04 12.37
N THR A 90 -11.76 7.46 12.63
CA THR A 90 -13.04 8.00 12.15
C THR A 90 -13.31 9.41 12.69
N THR A 91 -12.92 9.67 13.93
CA THR A 91 -13.17 10.97 14.60
C THR A 91 -12.02 11.97 14.42
N LEU A 92 -10.93 11.61 13.75
CA LEU A 92 -9.71 12.40 13.58
C LEU A 92 -9.19 12.94 14.94
N ASN A 93 -8.95 12.02 15.87
CA ASN A 93 -8.53 12.35 17.25
C ASN A 93 -7.41 11.41 17.74
N TRP A 94 -6.40 11.19 16.92
CA TRP A 94 -5.23 10.39 17.28
C TRP A 94 -4.11 11.20 17.94
N SER A 95 -3.27 10.51 18.69
CA SER A 95 -2.08 11.03 19.36
C SER A 95 -0.81 10.32 18.86
N SER A 96 0.36 10.67 19.44
CA SER A 96 1.64 9.98 19.15
C SER A 96 1.73 8.55 19.70
N GLU A 97 0.72 8.08 20.40
CA GLU A 97 0.58 6.71 20.91
C GLU A 97 -0.40 5.88 20.07
N HIS A 98 -0.80 6.37 18.89
CA HIS A 98 -1.76 5.71 18.02
C HIS A 98 -1.14 4.43 17.43
N ASP A 99 -1.66 3.27 17.82
CA ASP A 99 -1.08 1.95 17.51
C ASP A 99 -0.96 1.67 16.02
N GLN A 100 -2.02 1.94 15.26
CA GLN A 100 -2.08 1.60 13.84
C GLN A 100 -1.09 2.42 13.01
N SER A 101 -0.98 3.75 13.27
CA SER A 101 0.03 4.57 12.60
C SER A 101 1.45 4.19 13.03
N THR A 102 1.65 3.80 14.29
CA THR A 102 2.93 3.25 14.77
C THR A 102 3.29 1.97 14.03
N GLY A 103 2.33 1.06 13.85
CA GLY A 103 2.52 -0.17 13.08
C GLY A 103 2.95 0.09 11.63
N VAL A 104 2.30 1.02 10.94
CA VAL A 104 2.67 1.42 9.57
C VAL A 104 4.07 2.02 9.51
N TYR A 105 4.40 2.93 10.45
CA TYR A 105 5.70 3.58 10.50
C TYR A 105 6.83 2.57 10.66
N GLN A 106 6.74 1.71 11.67
CA GLN A 106 7.77 0.73 12.00
C GLN A 106 7.90 -0.37 10.95
N SER A 107 6.78 -0.87 10.42
CA SER A 107 6.79 -1.87 9.35
C SER A 107 7.36 -1.33 8.04
N GLY A 108 7.09 -0.05 7.74
CA GLY A 108 7.69 0.64 6.59
C GLY A 108 9.20 0.77 6.72
N LEU A 109 9.70 1.17 7.89
CA LEU A 109 11.15 1.25 8.16
C LEU A 109 11.83 -0.12 8.14
N TYR A 110 11.14 -1.17 8.62
CA TYR A 110 11.65 -2.53 8.53
C TYR A 110 11.76 -2.99 7.06
N LEU A 111 10.74 -2.73 6.24
CA LEU A 111 10.78 -3.02 4.80
C LEU A 111 11.95 -2.28 4.11
N ILE A 112 12.15 -1.00 4.43
CA ILE A 112 13.26 -0.21 3.90
C ILE A 112 14.61 -0.82 4.30
N THR A 113 14.73 -1.31 5.54
CA THR A 113 15.95 -1.99 6.02
C THR A 113 16.21 -3.28 5.24
N LEU A 114 15.19 -4.08 4.95
CA LEU A 114 15.32 -5.27 4.10
C LEU A 114 15.77 -4.90 2.68
N CYS A 115 15.19 -3.85 2.10
CA CYS A 115 15.59 -3.35 0.79
C CYS A 115 17.06 -2.86 0.79
N ASN A 116 17.47 -2.10 1.80
CA ASN A 116 18.83 -1.62 1.92
C ASN A 116 19.83 -2.78 2.03
N ASN A 117 19.52 -3.80 2.84
CA ASN A 117 20.38 -4.99 2.94
C ASN A 117 20.49 -5.72 1.58
N PHE A 118 19.37 -5.89 0.87
CA PHE A 118 19.39 -6.48 -0.47
C PHE A 118 20.26 -5.68 -1.45
N ILE A 119 20.17 -4.35 -1.43
CA ILE A 119 20.95 -3.46 -2.30
C ILE A 119 22.45 -3.60 -2.01
N ILE A 120 22.84 -3.67 -0.72
CA ILE A 120 24.23 -3.93 -0.31
C ILE A 120 24.72 -5.27 -0.87
N GLU A 121 23.95 -6.33 -0.65
CA GLU A 121 24.30 -7.68 -1.09
C GLU A 121 24.29 -7.84 -2.62
N SER A 122 23.65 -6.90 -3.34
CA SER A 122 23.57 -6.84 -4.81
C SER A 122 24.56 -5.87 -5.44
N GLU A 123 25.58 -5.42 -4.70
CA GLU A 123 26.67 -4.62 -5.30
C GLU A 123 27.44 -5.44 -6.33
N ALA A 124 27.72 -4.86 -7.50
CA ALA A 124 28.30 -5.57 -8.64
C ALA A 124 29.62 -6.29 -8.30
N SER A 125 30.50 -5.65 -7.50
CA SER A 125 31.74 -6.23 -7.04
C SER A 125 31.54 -7.45 -6.14
N LEU A 126 30.55 -7.39 -5.25
CA LEU A 126 30.20 -8.47 -4.33
C LEU A 126 29.55 -9.64 -5.07
N VAL A 127 28.62 -9.36 -5.98
CA VAL A 127 27.96 -10.37 -6.83
C VAL A 127 29.01 -11.10 -7.70
N ALA A 128 29.92 -10.37 -8.32
CA ALA A 128 31.01 -10.96 -9.10
C ALA A 128 31.94 -11.85 -8.24
N SER A 129 32.26 -11.43 -7.02
CA SER A 129 33.12 -12.21 -6.09
C SER A 129 32.50 -13.55 -5.67
N ARG A 130 31.18 -13.69 -5.77
CA ARG A 130 30.43 -14.94 -5.46
C ARG A 130 30.43 -15.95 -6.60
N GLY A 131 31.08 -15.61 -7.74
CA GLY A 131 31.26 -16.53 -8.86
C GLY A 131 30.04 -16.71 -9.76
N LEU A 132 29.08 -15.78 -9.71
CA LEU A 132 27.92 -15.78 -10.61
C LEU A 132 28.36 -15.41 -12.04
N SER A 133 27.83 -16.11 -13.04
CA SER A 133 28.05 -15.79 -14.46
C SER A 133 27.44 -14.42 -14.83
N ASP A 134 27.91 -13.82 -15.94
CA ASP A 134 27.41 -12.51 -16.40
C ASP A 134 25.88 -12.49 -16.59
N VAL A 135 25.28 -13.58 -17.06
CA VAL A 135 23.84 -13.72 -17.22
C VAL A 135 23.13 -13.73 -15.86
N GLU A 136 23.72 -14.36 -14.86
CA GLU A 136 23.18 -14.38 -13.50
C GLU A 136 23.33 -13.02 -12.83
N GLN A 137 24.44 -12.33 -13.02
CA GLN A 137 24.66 -10.97 -12.52
C GLN A 137 23.60 -10.00 -13.10
N GLN A 138 23.26 -10.12 -14.40
CA GLN A 138 22.19 -9.32 -15.02
C GLN A 138 20.83 -9.59 -14.37
N LYS A 139 20.50 -10.83 -14.00
CA LYS A 139 19.26 -11.15 -13.27
C LYS A 139 19.25 -10.51 -11.88
N VAL A 140 20.37 -10.54 -11.17
CA VAL A 140 20.49 -9.89 -9.85
C VAL A 140 20.29 -8.39 -9.97
N GLU A 141 20.80 -7.74 -11.03
CA GLU A 141 20.57 -6.30 -11.26
C GLU A 141 19.09 -5.98 -11.50
N ILE A 142 18.36 -6.84 -12.25
CA ILE A 142 16.90 -6.70 -12.41
C ILE A 142 16.21 -6.79 -11.03
N PHE A 143 16.54 -7.77 -10.21
CA PHE A 143 15.98 -7.93 -8.87
C PHE A 143 16.28 -6.72 -7.97
N LYS A 144 17.49 -6.17 -8.06
CA LYS A 144 17.90 -4.96 -7.33
C LYS A 144 17.04 -3.76 -7.71
N ASN A 145 16.72 -3.58 -8.99
CA ASN A 145 15.89 -2.48 -9.45
C ASN A 145 14.44 -2.63 -8.96
N GLU A 146 13.89 -3.84 -8.91
CA GLU A 146 12.59 -4.10 -8.30
C GLU A 146 12.59 -3.79 -6.79
N VAL A 147 13.65 -4.16 -6.06
CA VAL A 147 13.78 -3.84 -4.63
C VAL A 147 13.94 -2.34 -4.40
N ARG A 148 14.65 -1.62 -5.28
CA ARG A 148 14.72 -0.15 -5.25
C ARG A 148 13.35 0.49 -5.49
N PHE A 149 12.54 -0.07 -6.39
CA PHE A 149 11.14 0.36 -6.58
C PHE A 149 10.31 0.16 -5.30
N ILE A 150 10.42 -1.01 -4.65
CA ILE A 150 9.70 -1.30 -3.39
C ILE A 150 10.11 -0.30 -2.30
N ARG A 151 11.42 0.00 -2.17
CA ARG A 151 11.93 1.00 -1.23
C ARG A 151 11.38 2.39 -1.50
N ALA A 152 11.38 2.82 -2.75
CA ALA A 152 10.84 4.11 -3.16
C ALA A 152 9.33 4.21 -2.85
N TYR A 153 8.58 3.13 -3.07
CA TYR A 153 7.15 3.09 -2.74
C TYR A 153 6.93 3.14 -1.22
N ALA A 154 7.69 2.37 -0.43
CA ALA A 154 7.60 2.41 1.03
C ALA A 154 7.89 3.82 1.57
N TYR A 155 8.89 4.51 1.02
CA TYR A 155 9.16 5.90 1.35
C TYR A 155 8.04 6.85 0.92
N TRP A 156 7.39 6.60 -0.23
CA TRP A 156 6.22 7.39 -0.62
C TRP A 156 5.07 7.23 0.40
N MET A 157 4.79 6.02 0.87
CA MET A 157 3.77 5.79 1.91
C MET A 157 4.09 6.53 3.21
N LEU A 158 5.34 6.45 3.67
CA LEU A 158 5.78 7.17 4.88
C LEU A 158 5.75 8.69 4.68
N MET A 159 6.13 9.19 3.51
CA MET A 159 6.05 10.62 3.16
C MET A 159 4.61 11.13 3.14
N ASP A 160 3.68 10.36 2.59
CA ASP A 160 2.27 10.75 2.50
C ASP A 160 1.64 10.85 3.89
N LEU A 161 1.87 9.85 4.75
CA LEU A 161 1.26 9.78 6.07
C LEU A 161 1.97 10.65 7.12
N PHE A 162 3.31 10.67 7.15
CA PHE A 162 4.09 11.25 8.24
C PHE A 162 4.87 12.52 7.86
N GLY A 163 4.92 12.86 6.59
CA GLY A 163 5.65 14.02 6.08
C GLY A 163 7.17 13.85 6.16
N ASN A 164 7.74 13.98 7.35
CA ASN A 164 9.18 13.92 7.60
C ASN A 164 9.57 12.64 8.36
N PRO A 165 9.64 11.46 7.72
CA PRO A 165 9.97 10.23 8.42
C PRO A 165 11.48 10.06 8.67
N THR A 166 11.83 9.01 9.41
CA THR A 166 13.22 8.50 9.48
C THR A 166 13.71 8.14 8.08
N PHE A 167 14.97 8.49 7.79
CA PHE A 167 15.58 8.23 6.50
C PHE A 167 16.87 7.41 6.65
N ALA A 168 16.89 6.24 6.04
CA ALA A 168 18.02 5.34 6.01
C ALA A 168 18.22 4.79 4.59
N THR A 169 19.44 4.81 4.12
CA THR A 169 19.89 4.20 2.87
C THR A 169 20.82 3.03 3.15
N GLU A 170 21.24 2.34 2.12
CA GLU A 170 22.31 1.33 2.19
C GLU A 170 23.59 1.90 2.81
N GLU A 171 23.94 3.16 2.56
CA GLU A 171 25.13 3.80 3.14
C GLU A 171 24.96 4.01 4.65
N THR A 172 23.78 4.44 5.12
CA THR A 172 23.47 4.54 6.55
C THR A 172 23.66 3.20 7.25
N LEU A 173 23.20 2.12 6.61
CA LEU A 173 23.31 0.76 7.16
C LEU A 173 24.75 0.26 7.19
N LYS A 174 25.53 0.46 6.10
CA LYS A 174 26.94 0.10 6.02
C LYS A 174 27.78 0.80 7.08
N ASN A 175 27.52 2.08 7.32
CA ASN A 175 28.27 2.90 8.27
C ASN A 175 27.87 2.63 9.73
N GLY A 176 26.78 1.88 9.99
CA GLY A 176 26.23 1.69 11.34
C GLY A 176 25.74 2.98 11.99
N GLU A 177 25.30 3.94 11.18
CA GLU A 177 24.82 5.25 11.64
C GLU A 177 23.40 5.16 12.18
N VAL A 178 23.11 5.96 13.22
CA VAL A 178 21.73 6.17 13.64
C VAL A 178 21.04 7.06 12.59
N PRO A 179 19.95 6.57 11.95
CA PRO A 179 19.33 7.32 10.85
C PRO A 179 18.80 8.69 11.32
N GLY A 180 18.95 9.69 10.47
CA GLY A 180 18.35 11.00 10.66
C GLY A 180 16.91 11.07 10.20
N GLN A 181 16.29 12.25 10.33
CA GLN A 181 15.01 12.59 9.75
C GLN A 181 15.22 13.34 8.42
N ILE A 182 14.41 13.06 7.41
CA ILE A 182 14.43 13.76 6.12
C ILE A 182 13.23 14.71 6.02
N LEU A 183 13.42 15.87 5.39
CA LEU A 183 12.32 16.76 5.09
C LEU A 183 11.47 16.21 3.93
N ARG A 184 10.17 16.46 3.98
CA ARG A 184 9.19 15.94 3.00
C ARG A 184 9.55 16.26 1.56
N ALA A 185 9.99 17.49 1.28
CA ALA A 185 10.41 17.90 -0.05
C ALA A 185 11.70 17.22 -0.52
N ASP A 186 12.65 16.98 0.40
CA ASP A 186 13.89 16.27 0.08
C ASP A 186 13.61 14.78 -0.16
N LEU A 187 12.69 14.18 0.61
CA LEU A 187 12.25 12.81 0.40
C LEU A 187 11.52 12.65 -0.94
N PHE A 188 10.70 13.62 -1.33
CA PHE A 188 10.11 13.66 -2.68
C PHE A 188 11.18 13.61 -3.76
N ASN A 189 12.22 14.45 -3.65
CA ASN A 189 13.31 14.48 -4.62
C ASN A 189 14.11 13.16 -4.64
N TYR A 190 14.32 12.55 -3.48
CA TYR A 190 14.96 11.24 -3.39
C TYR A 190 14.14 10.16 -4.10
N ILE A 191 12.84 10.06 -3.82
CA ILE A 191 11.94 9.09 -4.47
C ILE A 191 11.91 9.31 -5.99
N GLU A 192 11.79 10.58 -6.43
CA GLU A 192 11.83 10.94 -7.86
C GLU A 192 13.13 10.46 -8.52
N SER A 193 14.27 10.73 -7.89
CA SER A 193 15.58 10.36 -8.45
C SER A 193 15.77 8.84 -8.52
N GLU A 194 15.41 8.11 -7.46
CA GLU A 194 15.47 6.64 -7.45
C GLU A 194 14.64 6.03 -8.58
N LEU A 195 13.38 6.46 -8.73
CA LEU A 195 12.49 5.95 -9.77
C LEU A 195 12.98 6.27 -11.18
N LYS A 196 13.51 7.47 -11.41
CA LYS A 196 14.09 7.86 -12.71
C LYS A 196 15.38 7.11 -13.04
N GLU A 197 16.17 6.78 -12.06
CA GLU A 197 17.41 6.03 -12.25
C GLU A 197 17.15 4.57 -12.64
N ILE A 198 16.16 3.91 -12.01
CA ILE A 198 15.83 2.53 -12.33
C ILE A 198 14.96 2.39 -13.59
N GLU A 199 14.20 3.42 -14.00
CA GLU A 199 13.27 3.37 -15.15
C GLU A 199 13.91 2.76 -16.41
N PRO A 200 15.09 3.15 -16.86
CA PRO A 200 15.68 2.62 -18.09
C PRO A 200 16.00 1.13 -18.04
N THR A 201 16.32 0.62 -16.87
CA THR A 201 16.84 -0.74 -16.64
C THR A 201 15.80 -1.72 -16.09
N MET A 202 14.60 -1.23 -15.75
CA MET A 202 13.46 -2.10 -15.41
C MET A 202 13.03 -2.93 -16.62
N VAL A 203 12.45 -4.09 -16.35
CA VAL A 203 11.76 -4.90 -17.38
C VAL A 203 10.70 -4.05 -18.08
N ASP A 204 10.56 -4.21 -19.39
CA ASP A 204 9.59 -3.44 -20.17
C ASP A 204 8.16 -3.65 -19.66
N ALA A 205 7.33 -2.65 -19.83
CA ALA A 205 5.93 -2.68 -19.40
C ALA A 205 5.21 -3.93 -19.92
N ARG A 206 4.50 -4.63 -19.04
CA ARG A 206 3.78 -5.90 -19.31
C ARG A 206 4.67 -7.10 -19.67
N ALA A 207 5.97 -7.02 -19.48
CA ALA A 207 6.90 -8.09 -19.80
C ALA A 207 7.45 -8.85 -18.59
N ASN A 208 7.16 -8.39 -17.36
CA ASN A 208 7.56 -9.10 -16.15
C ASN A 208 6.53 -10.18 -15.76
N GLU A 209 6.90 -11.05 -14.81
CA GLU A 209 5.98 -12.01 -14.18
C GLU A 209 4.86 -11.23 -13.46
N TYR A 210 3.63 -11.77 -13.48
CA TYR A 210 2.48 -11.18 -12.81
C TYR A 210 2.77 -10.92 -11.31
N GLY A 211 2.40 -9.74 -10.82
CA GLY A 211 2.68 -9.30 -9.45
C GLY A 211 4.10 -8.75 -9.23
N ARG A 212 4.97 -8.74 -10.24
CA ARG A 212 6.30 -8.14 -10.17
C ARG A 212 6.32 -6.78 -10.86
N ALA A 213 7.09 -5.85 -10.25
CA ALA A 213 7.21 -4.49 -10.78
C ALA A 213 7.96 -4.45 -12.12
N ASP A 214 7.47 -3.63 -13.04
CA ASP A 214 8.05 -3.32 -14.34
C ASP A 214 8.08 -1.81 -14.59
N LYS A 215 8.42 -1.36 -15.79
CA LYS A 215 8.42 0.07 -16.14
C LYS A 215 7.08 0.75 -15.91
N ALA A 216 5.95 0.05 -16.14
CA ALA A 216 4.64 0.65 -15.93
C ALA A 216 4.33 0.87 -14.44
N ALA A 217 4.82 0.01 -13.54
CA ALA A 217 4.73 0.24 -12.10
C ALA A 217 5.53 1.49 -11.68
N VAL A 218 6.74 1.68 -12.21
CA VAL A 218 7.56 2.89 -11.98
C VAL A 218 6.84 4.14 -12.49
N TRP A 219 6.31 4.11 -13.70
CA TRP A 219 5.56 5.24 -14.27
C TRP A 219 4.29 5.57 -13.48
N SER A 220 3.61 4.56 -12.98
CA SER A 220 2.41 4.73 -12.16
C SER A 220 2.73 5.41 -10.82
N LEU A 221 3.81 5.00 -10.15
CA LEU A 221 4.23 5.65 -8.91
C LEU A 221 4.70 7.09 -9.15
N LEU A 222 5.44 7.35 -10.22
CA LEU A 222 5.82 8.71 -10.63
C LEU A 222 4.59 9.57 -10.93
N SER A 223 3.57 9.03 -11.62
CA SER A 223 2.32 9.75 -11.90
C SER A 223 1.61 10.17 -10.62
N ARG A 224 1.50 9.25 -9.64
CA ARG A 224 0.90 9.51 -8.33
C ARG A 224 1.72 10.51 -7.52
N LEU A 225 3.04 10.38 -7.53
CA LEU A 225 3.99 11.29 -6.88
C LEU A 225 3.83 12.72 -7.41
N TYR A 226 3.79 12.89 -8.74
CA TYR A 226 3.68 14.20 -9.39
C TYR A 226 2.32 14.85 -9.22
N LEU A 227 1.23 14.07 -9.25
CA LEU A 227 -0.11 14.61 -9.00
C LEU A 227 -0.20 15.27 -7.62
N ASN A 228 0.51 14.72 -6.63
CA ASN A 228 0.51 15.19 -5.25
C ASN A 228 1.70 16.11 -4.91
N ALA A 229 2.54 16.49 -5.88
CA ALA A 229 3.78 17.24 -5.66
C ALA A 229 3.55 18.58 -4.93
N GLU A 230 2.48 19.31 -5.26
CA GLU A 230 2.14 20.57 -4.61
C GLU A 230 1.87 20.37 -3.12
N THR A 231 1.19 19.29 -2.73
CA THR A 231 0.96 18.92 -1.32
C THR A 231 2.26 18.57 -0.59
N TYR A 232 3.21 17.92 -1.28
CA TYR A 232 4.45 17.43 -0.65
C TYR A 232 5.54 18.49 -0.60
N THR A 233 5.62 19.35 -1.61
CA THR A 233 6.76 20.27 -1.83
C THR A 233 6.37 21.74 -1.91
N GLY A 234 5.08 22.06 -2.05
CA GLY A 234 4.58 23.38 -2.39
C GLY A 234 4.76 23.75 -3.87
N SER A 235 5.24 22.85 -4.71
CA SER A 235 5.49 23.09 -6.14
C SER A 235 4.69 22.13 -7.01
N GLN A 236 4.06 22.64 -8.05
CA GLN A 236 3.24 21.86 -8.98
C GLN A 236 4.10 21.09 -9.97
N LYS A 237 3.71 19.84 -10.26
CA LYS A 237 4.32 18.96 -11.27
C LYS A 237 3.26 18.24 -12.14
N TYR A 238 2.20 18.96 -12.49
CA TYR A 238 1.08 18.39 -13.25
C TYR A 238 1.46 18.02 -14.70
N THR A 239 2.44 18.68 -15.30
CA THR A 239 2.99 18.31 -16.62
C THR A 239 3.66 16.94 -16.59
N GLU A 240 4.44 16.68 -15.53
CA GLU A 240 5.06 15.38 -15.31
C GLU A 240 4.01 14.30 -15.00
N ALA A 241 2.95 14.63 -14.24
CA ALA A 241 1.84 13.71 -14.00
C ALA A 241 1.14 13.29 -15.30
N ILE A 242 0.89 14.24 -16.23
CA ILE A 242 0.37 13.94 -17.57
C ILE A 242 1.34 13.03 -18.34
N THR A 243 2.62 13.37 -18.33
CA THR A 243 3.65 12.64 -19.09
C THR A 243 3.71 11.18 -18.68
N TYR A 244 3.77 10.91 -17.38
CA TYR A 244 3.94 9.55 -16.87
C TYR A 244 2.64 8.73 -16.89
N SER A 245 1.49 9.33 -16.59
CA SER A 245 0.20 8.64 -16.74
C SER A 245 -0.07 8.29 -18.22
N LYS A 246 0.30 9.16 -19.15
CA LYS A 246 0.20 8.87 -20.59
C LYS A 246 1.12 7.73 -21.02
N LYS A 247 2.35 7.62 -20.50
CA LYS A 247 3.24 6.47 -20.78
C LYS A 247 2.53 5.15 -20.44
N VAL A 248 1.84 5.08 -19.30
CA VAL A 248 1.09 3.87 -18.89
C VAL A 248 -0.11 3.63 -19.82
N ILE A 249 -0.90 4.67 -20.08
CA ILE A 249 -2.08 4.57 -20.97
C ILE A 249 -1.69 4.06 -22.36
N ASP A 250 -0.54 4.52 -22.88
CA ASP A 250 -0.04 4.13 -24.21
C ASP A 250 0.69 2.76 -24.21
N ALA A 251 0.94 2.14 -23.06
CA ALA A 251 1.67 0.88 -22.93
C ALA A 251 0.84 -0.37 -23.28
N GLY A 252 -0.38 -0.19 -23.80
CA GLY A 252 -1.21 -1.29 -24.30
C GLY A 252 -2.07 -1.96 -23.21
N TYR A 253 -2.28 -1.29 -22.09
CA TYR A 253 -3.31 -1.67 -21.11
C TYR A 253 -4.71 -1.27 -21.62
N SER A 254 -5.73 -1.96 -21.15
CA SER A 254 -7.14 -1.65 -21.44
C SER A 254 -8.01 -1.87 -20.21
N LEU A 255 -9.04 -1.06 -20.05
CA LEU A 255 -10.01 -1.22 -18.96
C LEU A 255 -10.70 -2.58 -19.06
N GLU A 256 -10.82 -3.30 -17.94
CA GLU A 256 -11.64 -4.49 -17.84
C GLU A 256 -13.10 -4.11 -18.11
N GLN A 257 -13.78 -4.92 -18.92
CA GLN A 257 -15.15 -4.58 -19.34
C GLN A 257 -16.11 -4.55 -18.15
N ASN A 258 -16.05 -5.54 -17.28
CA ASN A 258 -16.90 -5.58 -16.10
C ASN A 258 -16.15 -5.09 -14.86
N HIS A 259 -16.53 -3.89 -14.36
CA HIS A 259 -15.93 -3.31 -13.16
C HIS A 259 -15.97 -4.26 -11.95
N GLN A 260 -17.06 -5.03 -11.78
CA GLN A 260 -17.20 -5.92 -10.64
C GLN A 260 -16.23 -7.11 -10.66
N TRP A 261 -15.59 -7.41 -11.80
CA TRP A 261 -14.57 -8.46 -11.88
C TRP A 261 -13.21 -8.06 -11.32
N LEU A 262 -13.01 -6.75 -11.08
CA LEU A 262 -11.72 -6.25 -10.59
C LEU A 262 -11.36 -6.76 -9.19
N MET A 263 -12.36 -7.04 -8.35
CA MET A 263 -12.16 -7.41 -6.95
C MET A 263 -12.82 -8.75 -6.61
N LEU A 264 -12.71 -9.72 -7.51
CA LEU A 264 -13.14 -11.10 -7.29
C LEU A 264 -11.95 -12.02 -6.97
N GLY A 265 -12.20 -13.19 -6.42
CA GLY A 265 -11.16 -14.15 -6.05
C GLY A 265 -10.41 -14.78 -7.24
N ASP A 266 -10.91 -14.63 -8.46
CA ASP A 266 -10.23 -15.02 -9.70
C ASP A 266 -9.72 -13.79 -10.50
N ASN A 267 -9.49 -12.65 -9.82
CA ASN A 267 -9.15 -11.38 -10.46
C ASN A 267 -7.72 -11.31 -11.02
N TYR A 268 -6.86 -12.27 -10.73
CA TYR A 268 -5.56 -12.45 -11.38
C TYR A 268 -5.67 -12.55 -12.93
N GLN A 269 -6.88 -12.79 -13.44
CA GLN A 269 -7.19 -12.80 -14.88
C GLN A 269 -7.28 -11.38 -15.48
N ASN A 270 -7.36 -10.31 -14.66
CA ASN A 270 -7.51 -8.92 -15.14
C ASN A 270 -6.17 -8.28 -15.58
N THR A 271 -5.28 -9.05 -16.18
CA THR A 271 -3.93 -8.63 -16.60
C THR A 271 -3.93 -7.50 -17.64
N ASN A 272 -5.09 -7.20 -18.23
CA ASN A 272 -5.22 -6.08 -19.17
C ASN A 272 -5.37 -4.73 -18.47
N GLU A 273 -5.93 -4.68 -17.26
CA GLU A 273 -6.09 -3.43 -16.50
C GLU A 273 -5.09 -3.32 -15.36
N PHE A 274 -4.71 -4.44 -14.72
CA PHE A 274 -3.80 -4.45 -13.60
C PHE A 274 -2.36 -4.18 -14.06
N ILE A 275 -1.71 -3.22 -13.40
CA ILE A 275 -0.33 -2.81 -13.69
C ILE A 275 0.63 -3.42 -12.67
N TYR A 276 0.25 -3.35 -11.39
CA TYR A 276 1.01 -3.92 -10.28
C TYR A 276 0.06 -4.35 -9.18
N THR A 277 0.25 -5.56 -8.64
CA THR A 277 -0.64 -6.18 -7.67
C THR A 277 0.11 -6.74 -6.48
N PHE A 278 -0.54 -6.75 -5.32
CA PHE A 278 -0.19 -7.67 -4.23
C PHE A 278 -1.01 -8.94 -4.41
N ASN A 279 -0.32 -10.06 -4.50
CA ASN A 279 -0.95 -11.33 -4.78
C ASN A 279 -1.22 -12.10 -3.50
N TYR A 280 -2.46 -12.53 -3.33
CA TYR A 280 -2.90 -13.34 -2.21
C TYR A 280 -3.51 -14.64 -2.71
N ASP A 281 -3.26 -15.73 -2.00
CA ASP A 281 -3.98 -16.98 -2.16
C ASP A 281 -4.10 -17.69 -0.80
N ASN A 282 -5.20 -18.40 -0.60
CA ASN A 282 -5.45 -19.04 0.69
C ASN A 282 -4.59 -20.29 0.93
N GLU A 283 -3.80 -20.73 -0.04
CA GLU A 283 -2.96 -21.91 0.07
C GLU A 283 -1.50 -21.56 0.39
N LYS A 284 -0.90 -20.60 -0.33
CA LYS A 284 0.54 -20.30 -0.31
C LYS A 284 0.86 -18.98 0.37
N VAL A 285 0.03 -17.95 0.13
CA VAL A 285 0.22 -16.59 0.68
C VAL A 285 -0.92 -16.27 1.65
N ARG A 286 -0.97 -17.04 2.74
CA ARG A 286 -2.01 -16.94 3.77
C ARG A 286 -1.77 -15.73 4.66
N THR A 287 -2.75 -14.85 4.78
CA THR A 287 -2.71 -13.73 5.71
C THR A 287 -4.10 -13.37 6.22
N TRP A 288 -4.21 -12.93 7.46
CA TRP A 288 -5.39 -12.26 7.99
C TRP A 288 -5.45 -10.77 7.62
N GLY A 289 -4.38 -10.25 7.01
CA GLY A 289 -4.32 -8.91 6.42
C GLY A 289 -4.77 -8.89 4.96
N GLY A 290 -4.36 -7.86 4.23
CA GLY A 290 -4.65 -7.70 2.81
C GLY A 290 -6.16 -7.69 2.52
N THR A 291 -6.53 -8.22 1.36
CA THR A 291 -7.92 -8.24 0.87
C THR A 291 -8.87 -9.09 1.71
N ASN A 292 -8.33 -9.97 2.54
CA ASN A 292 -9.09 -10.71 3.53
C ASN A 292 -9.86 -9.78 4.47
N THR A 293 -9.20 -8.72 4.93
CA THR A 293 -9.83 -7.71 5.81
C THR A 293 -10.97 -6.98 5.10
N TYR A 294 -10.87 -6.72 3.81
CA TYR A 294 -11.89 -5.98 3.05
C TYR A 294 -13.11 -6.85 2.79
N SER A 295 -12.92 -8.12 2.47
CA SER A 295 -14.02 -9.07 2.26
C SER A 295 -14.76 -9.40 3.55
N LEU A 296 -14.04 -9.77 4.62
CA LEU A 296 -14.62 -10.08 5.93
C LEU A 296 -15.09 -8.83 6.67
N GLY A 297 -14.42 -7.71 6.46
CA GLY A 297 -14.75 -6.42 7.09
C GLY A 297 -16.09 -5.84 6.62
N ALA A 298 -16.54 -6.19 5.41
CA ALA A 298 -17.81 -5.72 4.86
C ALA A 298 -18.99 -6.12 5.77
N ALA A 299 -19.58 -5.14 6.46
CA ALA A 299 -20.54 -5.39 7.54
C ALA A 299 -21.84 -6.02 7.03
N GLY A 300 -22.18 -7.20 7.54
CA GLY A 300 -23.45 -7.89 7.28
C GLY A 300 -23.61 -8.46 5.87
N VAL A 301 -22.60 -8.38 5.00
CA VAL A 301 -22.63 -9.02 3.68
C VAL A 301 -22.63 -10.54 3.88
N THR A 302 -23.56 -11.22 3.26
CA THR A 302 -23.76 -12.67 3.47
C THR A 302 -22.69 -13.51 2.78
N ALA A 303 -22.44 -14.70 3.30
CA ALA A 303 -21.48 -15.66 2.74
C ALA A 303 -21.76 -15.98 1.26
N SER A 304 -23.04 -16.03 0.87
CA SER A 304 -23.42 -16.30 -0.53
C SER A 304 -23.05 -15.16 -1.49
N VAL A 305 -22.86 -13.94 -0.98
CA VAL A 305 -22.49 -12.76 -1.78
C VAL A 305 -20.98 -12.56 -1.78
N ASN A 306 -20.35 -12.57 -0.59
CA ASN A 306 -18.92 -12.27 -0.50
C ASN A 306 -17.99 -13.49 -0.67
N GLY A 307 -18.54 -14.71 -0.70
CA GLY A 307 -17.75 -15.94 -0.82
C GLY A 307 -16.95 -16.32 0.43
N MET A 308 -17.17 -15.62 1.55
CA MET A 308 -16.48 -15.83 2.83
C MET A 308 -17.42 -16.49 3.83
N SER A 309 -16.88 -17.31 4.76
CA SER A 309 -17.71 -18.06 5.72
C SER A 309 -18.36 -17.19 6.79
N SER A 310 -17.91 -15.94 6.97
CA SER A 310 -18.40 -15.00 8.00
C SER A 310 -18.22 -13.55 7.56
N SER A 311 -18.77 -12.62 8.35
CA SER A 311 -18.47 -11.20 8.29
C SER A 311 -18.05 -10.71 9.67
N TRP A 312 -17.04 -9.82 9.72
CA TRP A 312 -16.62 -9.18 10.96
C TRP A 312 -17.51 -7.99 11.36
N ASN A 313 -18.44 -7.60 10.50
CA ASN A 313 -19.30 -6.44 10.72
C ASN A 313 -18.53 -5.14 11.00
N LEU A 314 -17.40 -4.95 10.31
CA LEU A 314 -16.42 -3.91 10.64
C LEU A 314 -16.65 -2.62 9.86
N TYR A 315 -16.70 -2.70 8.50
CA TYR A 315 -16.66 -1.53 7.62
C TYR A 315 -18.01 -1.21 6.98
N ARG A 316 -18.31 0.09 6.94
CA ARG A 316 -19.49 0.69 6.29
C ARG A 316 -19.09 2.02 5.70
N VAL A 317 -19.81 2.48 4.69
CA VAL A 317 -19.67 3.85 4.15
C VAL A 317 -20.52 4.85 4.91
N THR A 318 -20.10 6.11 4.94
CA THR A 318 -20.95 7.22 5.37
C THR A 318 -21.97 7.52 4.27
N GLN A 319 -23.02 8.29 4.62
CA GLN A 319 -24.02 8.74 3.65
C GLN A 319 -23.47 9.59 2.51
N SER A 320 -22.27 10.16 2.67
CA SER A 320 -21.61 10.97 1.63
C SER A 320 -21.30 10.15 0.38
N ILE A 321 -20.92 8.88 0.53
CA ILE A 321 -20.52 8.03 -0.59
C ILE A 321 -21.70 7.57 -1.46
N PRO A 322 -22.79 6.97 -0.93
CA PRO A 322 -23.96 6.65 -1.75
C PRO A 322 -24.57 7.88 -2.44
N ALA A 323 -24.45 9.07 -1.84
CA ALA A 323 -24.95 10.31 -2.44
C ALA A 323 -24.20 10.72 -3.73
N LEU A 324 -22.99 10.21 -3.98
CA LEU A 324 -22.25 10.44 -5.22
C LEU A 324 -22.81 9.66 -6.42
N PHE A 325 -23.61 8.64 -6.19
CA PHE A 325 -24.18 7.77 -7.22
C PHE A 325 -25.61 8.21 -7.58
N PRO A 326 -26.03 8.04 -8.84
CA PRO A 326 -27.39 8.38 -9.25
C PRO A 326 -28.44 7.48 -8.58
N SER A 327 -28.02 6.30 -8.14
CA SER A 327 -28.83 5.30 -7.43
C SER A 327 -27.89 4.31 -6.73
N ASN A 328 -28.40 3.67 -5.66
CA ASN A 328 -27.73 2.53 -5.02
C ASN A 328 -27.90 1.21 -5.81
N ASP A 329 -28.51 1.26 -6.98
CA ASP A 329 -28.76 0.10 -7.83
C ASP A 329 -27.55 -0.13 -8.77
N PRO A 330 -26.81 -1.24 -8.62
CA PRO A 330 -25.68 -1.58 -9.49
C PRO A 330 -26.11 -1.93 -10.93
N SER A 331 -27.41 -2.00 -11.23
CA SER A 331 -27.89 -2.11 -12.62
C SER A 331 -27.71 -0.80 -13.40
N ILE A 332 -27.68 0.34 -12.69
CA ILE A 332 -27.51 1.68 -13.27
C ILE A 332 -26.02 2.04 -13.33
N ASP A 333 -25.32 2.06 -12.20
CA ASP A 333 -23.86 2.22 -12.12
C ASP A 333 -23.27 0.97 -11.44
N LYS A 334 -22.47 0.18 -12.16
CA LYS A 334 -21.93 -1.10 -11.69
C LYS A 334 -21.01 -0.97 -10.47
N ARG A 335 -20.59 0.25 -10.15
CA ARG A 335 -19.75 0.57 -8.99
C ARG A 335 -20.58 0.83 -7.71
N ALA A 336 -21.91 0.98 -7.83
CA ALA A 336 -22.83 1.17 -6.70
C ALA A 336 -23.08 -0.16 -5.94
N VAL A 337 -22.02 -0.78 -5.44
CA VAL A 337 -22.03 -2.10 -4.79
C VAL A 337 -22.34 -1.97 -3.30
N PHE A 338 -23.47 -1.35 -2.95
CA PHE A 338 -23.89 -1.10 -1.59
C PHE A 338 -24.79 -2.22 -1.06
N TRP A 339 -24.45 -2.74 0.13
CA TRP A 339 -25.27 -3.71 0.85
C TRP A 339 -26.18 -2.98 1.84
N THR A 340 -27.47 -2.98 1.56
CA THR A 340 -28.49 -2.22 2.30
C THR A 340 -29.31 -3.09 3.26
N GLU A 341 -29.03 -4.39 3.30
CA GLU A 341 -29.74 -5.37 4.11
C GLU A 341 -28.79 -6.02 5.12
N ASN A 342 -29.32 -6.57 6.19
CA ASN A 342 -28.62 -7.42 7.14
C ASN A 342 -29.59 -8.50 7.63
N ASN A 343 -29.59 -9.64 6.94
CA ASN A 343 -30.46 -10.80 7.18
C ASN A 343 -31.95 -10.48 7.14
N GLU A 344 -32.50 -9.87 8.17
CA GLU A 344 -33.94 -9.54 8.28
C GLU A 344 -34.18 -8.04 8.58
N SER A 345 -33.12 -7.24 8.65
CA SER A 345 -33.19 -5.83 9.02
C SER A 345 -32.61 -4.93 7.93
N SER A 346 -33.33 -3.89 7.54
CA SER A 346 -32.79 -2.85 6.64
C SER A 346 -31.75 -2.01 7.38
N ARG A 347 -30.68 -1.66 6.69
CA ARG A 347 -29.67 -0.71 7.18
C ARG A 347 -30.16 0.72 6.98
N THR A 348 -29.72 1.62 7.85
CA THR A 348 -29.91 3.06 7.62
C THR A 348 -28.74 3.60 6.82
N ILE A 349 -28.97 4.61 5.97
CA ILE A 349 -27.89 5.28 5.25
C ILE A 349 -27.08 6.18 6.20
N GLU A 350 -27.74 6.77 7.19
CA GLU A 350 -27.11 7.63 8.19
C GLU A 350 -26.36 6.80 9.23
N VAL A 351 -25.17 7.25 9.59
CA VAL A 351 -24.35 6.69 10.67
C VAL A 351 -24.70 7.39 11.98
N GLU A 352 -25.77 6.91 12.63
CA GLU A 352 -26.25 7.45 13.91
C GLU A 352 -25.31 7.12 15.08
N SER A 353 -24.66 5.96 15.02
CA SER A 353 -23.79 5.45 16.08
C SER A 353 -22.66 4.63 15.46
N LEU A 354 -21.41 4.92 15.80
CA LEU A 354 -20.23 4.22 15.27
C LEU A 354 -20.22 2.73 15.63
N PRO A 355 -20.49 2.29 16.88
CA PRO A 355 -20.52 0.88 17.22
C PRO A 355 -21.68 0.08 16.59
N ASN A 356 -22.71 0.75 16.07
CA ASN A 356 -23.88 0.05 15.51
C ASN A 356 -23.62 -0.35 14.04
N SER A 357 -23.37 -1.62 13.81
CA SER A 357 -23.09 -2.17 12.47
C SER A 357 -24.25 -2.04 11.46
N LEU A 358 -25.46 -1.67 11.88
CA LEU A 358 -26.61 -1.42 11.01
C LEU A 358 -26.70 0.01 10.49
N ASN A 359 -25.89 0.93 11.05
CA ASN A 359 -25.84 2.32 10.60
C ASN A 359 -24.77 2.50 9.51
N GLY A 360 -25.12 3.09 8.38
CA GLY A 360 -24.33 3.15 7.15
C GLY A 360 -24.53 1.89 6.29
N TYR A 361 -24.39 2.03 4.99
CA TYR A 361 -24.40 0.89 4.08
C TYR A 361 -23.04 0.20 4.09
N SER A 362 -23.02 -1.12 3.92
CA SER A 362 -21.77 -1.85 3.66
C SER A 362 -21.47 -1.88 2.15
N VAL A 363 -20.26 -2.31 1.80
CA VAL A 363 -19.82 -2.39 0.41
C VAL A 363 -19.37 -3.83 0.13
N TYR A 364 -19.90 -4.43 -0.94
CA TYR A 364 -19.51 -5.78 -1.37
C TYR A 364 -18.61 -5.76 -2.61
N LYS A 365 -17.66 -4.82 -2.65
CA LYS A 365 -16.71 -4.70 -3.77
C LYS A 365 -15.76 -5.89 -3.81
N TYR A 366 -15.22 -6.28 -2.66
CA TYR A 366 -14.28 -7.41 -2.52
C TYR A 366 -15.06 -8.69 -2.21
N ARG A 367 -15.06 -9.63 -3.16
CA ARG A 367 -15.79 -10.89 -3.05
C ARG A 367 -14.91 -12.08 -3.44
N ASN A 368 -14.78 -13.05 -2.53
CA ASN A 368 -14.01 -14.27 -2.79
C ASN A 368 -14.81 -15.30 -3.60
N VAL A 369 -15.38 -14.86 -4.70
CA VAL A 369 -16.10 -15.66 -5.69
C VAL A 369 -15.47 -15.49 -7.06
N THR A 370 -15.70 -16.44 -7.96
CA THR A 370 -15.29 -16.35 -9.35
C THR A 370 -16.24 -15.47 -10.19
N ARG A 371 -15.87 -15.15 -11.42
CA ARG A 371 -16.67 -14.36 -12.38
C ARG A 371 -18.04 -14.97 -12.67
N ASP A 372 -18.19 -16.28 -12.55
CA ASP A 372 -19.46 -17.00 -12.69
C ASP A 372 -20.29 -17.08 -11.40
N GLY A 373 -19.77 -16.50 -10.31
CA GLY A 373 -20.43 -16.48 -9.00
C GLY A 373 -20.19 -17.70 -8.12
N SER A 374 -19.33 -18.63 -8.55
CA SER A 374 -18.98 -19.81 -7.74
C SER A 374 -18.06 -19.41 -6.59
N SER A 375 -18.25 -20.02 -5.41
CA SER A 375 -17.32 -19.86 -4.28
C SER A 375 -16.01 -20.59 -4.55
N ILE A 376 -14.87 -19.95 -4.28
CA ILE A 376 -13.53 -20.52 -4.56
C ILE A 376 -13.18 -21.64 -3.57
N ASN A 377 -13.62 -21.56 -2.31
CA ASN A 377 -13.09 -22.35 -1.20
C ASN A 377 -14.11 -23.29 -0.57
N GLN A 378 -14.89 -24.01 -1.34
CA GLN A 378 -15.90 -24.92 -0.77
C GLN A 378 -15.33 -26.14 -0.02
N GLU A 379 -14.10 -26.55 -0.29
CA GLU A 379 -13.51 -27.77 0.28
C GLU A 379 -12.42 -27.53 1.33
N ASN A 380 -12.01 -26.29 1.57
CA ASN A 380 -10.88 -26.00 2.42
C ASN A 380 -11.29 -25.62 3.85
N THR A 381 -10.62 -26.15 4.85
CA THR A 381 -10.87 -25.90 6.29
C THR A 381 -10.61 -24.46 6.72
N PHE A 382 -10.07 -23.61 5.85
CA PHE A 382 -9.78 -22.19 6.08
C PHE A 382 -10.62 -21.26 5.19
N ASN A 383 -11.94 -21.46 5.17
CA ASN A 383 -12.90 -20.67 4.39
C ASN A 383 -12.92 -19.14 4.67
N ASN A 384 -11.99 -18.65 5.48
CA ASN A 384 -11.89 -17.25 5.90
C ASN A 384 -10.69 -16.53 5.32
N LEU A 385 -9.97 -17.10 4.35
CA LEU A 385 -8.85 -16.45 3.68
C LEU A 385 -9.20 -16.18 2.21
N SER A 386 -8.88 -14.96 1.77
CA SER A 386 -9.22 -14.44 0.45
C SER A 386 -8.16 -14.80 -0.58
N ASP A 387 -8.60 -15.09 -1.81
CA ASP A 387 -7.75 -15.25 -3.00
C ASP A 387 -7.69 -13.97 -3.86
N ILE A 388 -8.30 -12.89 -3.41
CA ILE A 388 -8.38 -11.65 -4.18
C ILE A 388 -7.04 -10.94 -4.17
N ASP A 389 -6.43 -10.74 -5.33
CA ASP A 389 -5.27 -9.87 -5.47
C ASP A 389 -5.66 -8.40 -5.31
N PHE A 390 -4.80 -7.62 -4.65
CA PHE A 390 -5.02 -6.18 -4.51
C PHE A 390 -4.32 -5.41 -5.63
N PRO A 391 -5.06 -4.71 -6.52
CA PRO A 391 -4.44 -3.91 -7.57
C PRO A 391 -3.90 -2.60 -6.98
N VAL A 392 -2.58 -2.55 -6.77
CA VAL A 392 -1.86 -1.38 -6.26
C VAL A 392 -1.87 -0.24 -7.27
N PHE A 393 -1.72 -0.61 -8.56
CA PHE A 393 -1.89 0.28 -9.70
C PHE A 393 -2.76 -0.39 -10.77
N ARG A 394 -3.74 0.34 -11.27
CA ARG A 394 -4.58 -0.07 -12.40
C ARG A 394 -4.85 1.10 -13.36
N LEU A 395 -5.17 0.78 -14.60
CA LEU A 395 -5.27 1.74 -15.69
C LEU A 395 -6.27 2.87 -15.42
N ALA A 396 -7.39 2.58 -14.74
CA ALA A 396 -8.39 3.60 -14.46
C ALA A 396 -7.84 4.75 -13.61
N GLU A 397 -6.95 4.48 -12.65
CA GLU A 397 -6.26 5.54 -11.90
C GLU A 397 -5.44 6.45 -12.82
N MET A 398 -4.75 5.88 -13.82
CA MET A 398 -3.95 6.65 -14.76
C MET A 398 -4.81 7.58 -15.63
N HIS A 399 -5.99 7.15 -16.04
CA HIS A 399 -6.96 7.99 -16.73
C HIS A 399 -7.43 9.16 -15.85
N LEU A 400 -7.70 8.90 -14.57
CA LEU A 400 -8.12 9.91 -13.60
C LEU A 400 -6.98 10.90 -13.29
N ILE A 401 -5.74 10.42 -13.11
CA ILE A 401 -4.55 11.28 -12.92
C ILE A 401 -4.35 12.20 -14.11
N TYR A 402 -4.42 11.67 -15.35
CA TYR A 402 -4.28 12.47 -16.55
C TYR A 402 -5.32 13.60 -16.60
N ALA A 403 -6.59 13.24 -16.39
CA ALA A 403 -7.68 14.22 -16.45
C ALA A 403 -7.55 15.30 -15.36
N GLU A 404 -7.25 14.92 -14.12
CA GLU A 404 -7.05 15.87 -13.03
C GLU A 404 -5.86 16.80 -13.31
N ALA A 405 -4.73 16.24 -13.76
CA ALA A 405 -3.53 17.04 -14.05
C ALA A 405 -3.74 18.05 -15.18
N VAL A 406 -4.54 17.69 -16.21
CA VAL A 406 -4.94 18.63 -17.29
C VAL A 406 -5.80 19.76 -16.72
N LEU A 407 -6.80 19.46 -15.90
CA LEU A 407 -7.67 20.46 -15.27
C LEU A 407 -6.91 21.38 -14.31
N ARG A 408 -5.83 20.90 -13.70
CA ARG A 408 -4.93 21.72 -12.85
C ARG A 408 -3.91 22.53 -13.63
N GLY A 409 -3.97 22.53 -14.98
CA GLY A 409 -3.15 23.35 -15.85
C GLY A 409 -1.82 22.74 -16.28
N GLY A 410 -1.64 21.42 -16.13
CA GLY A 410 -0.47 20.71 -16.66
C GLY A 410 -0.38 20.82 -18.19
N SER A 411 0.81 21.04 -18.71
CA SER A 411 1.08 21.12 -20.14
C SER A 411 1.27 19.72 -20.75
N GLY A 412 1.06 19.60 -22.07
CA GLY A 412 1.27 18.35 -22.83
C GLY A 412 0.07 17.41 -22.85
N GLY A 413 -1.05 17.79 -22.24
CA GLY A 413 -2.36 17.17 -22.38
C GLY A 413 -3.39 18.13 -22.97
N ASP A 414 -4.57 17.61 -23.30
CA ASP A 414 -5.70 18.44 -23.75
C ASP A 414 -7.00 18.00 -23.08
N ILE A 415 -7.94 18.95 -22.97
CA ILE A 415 -9.18 18.80 -22.22
C ILE A 415 -10.14 17.78 -22.87
N ASN A 416 -10.14 17.63 -24.19
CA ASN A 416 -11.00 16.66 -24.88
C ASN A 416 -10.48 15.24 -24.66
N THR A 417 -9.17 15.06 -24.63
CA THR A 417 -8.54 13.78 -24.27
C THR A 417 -8.85 13.44 -22.81
N ALA A 418 -8.79 14.42 -21.89
CA ALA A 418 -9.20 14.24 -20.49
C ALA A 418 -10.67 13.81 -20.39
N LEU A 419 -11.58 14.50 -21.09
CA LEU A 419 -12.99 14.13 -21.14
C LEU A 419 -13.19 12.71 -21.68
N ASN A 420 -12.47 12.32 -22.74
CA ASN A 420 -12.56 10.98 -23.31
C ASN A 420 -12.09 9.91 -22.31
N HIS A 421 -11.02 10.17 -21.54
CA HIS A 421 -10.56 9.26 -20.50
C HIS A 421 -11.63 9.03 -19.40
N ILE A 422 -12.26 10.11 -18.94
CA ILE A 422 -13.35 10.01 -17.97
C ILE A 422 -14.54 9.25 -18.55
N ASN A 423 -14.94 9.56 -19.78
CA ASN A 423 -16.07 8.90 -20.44
C ASN A 423 -15.82 7.41 -20.70
N LYS A 424 -14.57 6.97 -20.92
CA LYS A 424 -14.24 5.52 -20.97
C LYS A 424 -14.50 4.81 -19.64
N ILE A 425 -14.10 5.40 -18.52
CA ILE A 425 -14.38 4.87 -17.18
C ILE A 425 -15.90 4.78 -16.97
N ARG A 426 -16.63 5.84 -17.31
CA ARG A 426 -18.08 5.93 -17.15
C ARG A 426 -18.83 4.95 -18.07
N GLY A 427 -18.43 4.85 -19.33
CA GLY A 427 -19.01 3.87 -20.24
C GLY A 427 -18.89 2.43 -19.71
N ARG A 428 -17.71 2.07 -19.17
CA ARG A 428 -17.52 0.79 -18.47
C ARG A 428 -18.44 0.66 -17.25
N ALA A 429 -18.54 1.71 -16.44
CA ALA A 429 -19.34 1.68 -15.20
C ALA A 429 -20.85 1.54 -15.47
N TYR A 430 -21.35 2.17 -16.52
CA TYR A 430 -22.78 2.18 -16.83
C TYR A 430 -23.25 1.05 -17.77
N ASP A 431 -22.35 0.57 -18.64
CA ASP A 431 -22.72 -0.38 -19.71
C ASP A 431 -21.76 -1.57 -19.88
N ASN A 432 -20.85 -1.80 -18.95
CA ASN A 432 -19.78 -2.81 -19.09
C ASN A 432 -19.00 -2.68 -20.42
N ASN A 433 -18.93 -1.47 -20.97
CA ASN A 433 -18.29 -1.19 -22.24
C ASN A 433 -17.59 0.18 -22.20
N PRO A 434 -16.26 0.25 -22.15
CA PRO A 434 -15.52 1.51 -22.15
C PRO A 434 -15.77 2.42 -23.37
N ASN A 435 -16.37 1.88 -24.43
CA ASN A 435 -16.72 2.64 -25.64
C ASN A 435 -18.21 3.03 -25.69
N SER A 436 -18.99 2.69 -24.66
CA SER A 436 -20.38 3.12 -24.55
C SER A 436 -20.47 4.63 -24.29
N THR A 437 -21.54 5.24 -24.78
CA THR A 437 -21.89 6.63 -24.46
C THR A 437 -22.82 6.74 -23.25
N GLN A 438 -23.26 5.61 -22.70
CA GLN A 438 -24.08 5.57 -21.50
C GLN A 438 -23.28 6.08 -20.30
N GLY A 439 -23.84 7.03 -19.58
CA GLY A 439 -23.17 7.68 -18.45
C GLY A 439 -22.14 8.76 -18.83
N ASN A 440 -21.93 9.03 -20.12
CA ASN A 440 -21.01 10.09 -20.57
C ASN A 440 -21.42 11.45 -20.02
N ILE A 441 -20.40 12.25 -19.72
CA ILE A 441 -20.54 13.67 -19.39
C ILE A 441 -20.08 14.54 -20.55
N THR A 442 -20.45 15.79 -20.49
CA THR A 442 -20.03 16.83 -21.41
C THR A 442 -18.81 17.59 -20.87
N LEU A 443 -18.18 18.40 -21.72
CA LEU A 443 -17.07 19.27 -21.29
C LEU A 443 -17.50 20.29 -20.23
N ALA A 444 -18.75 20.72 -20.22
CA ALA A 444 -19.27 21.67 -19.23
C ALA A 444 -19.42 21.07 -17.84
N GLU A 445 -19.53 19.74 -17.73
CA GLU A 445 -19.63 19.02 -16.47
C GLU A 445 -18.26 18.58 -15.93
N LEU A 446 -17.21 18.66 -16.74
CA LEU A 446 -15.87 18.21 -16.39
C LEU A 446 -15.12 19.33 -15.64
N ASP A 447 -15.09 19.24 -14.33
CA ASP A 447 -14.31 20.10 -13.46
C ASP A 447 -13.57 19.31 -12.36
N LEU A 448 -12.84 19.99 -11.48
CA LEU A 448 -12.08 19.33 -10.42
C LEU A 448 -12.97 18.68 -9.36
N ASP A 449 -14.11 19.25 -9.01
CA ASP A 449 -15.03 18.65 -8.04
C ASP A 449 -15.65 17.38 -8.63
N PHE A 450 -16.01 17.40 -9.91
CA PHE A 450 -16.47 16.20 -10.61
C PHE A 450 -15.40 15.08 -10.60
N ILE A 451 -14.12 15.43 -10.84
CA ILE A 451 -13.02 14.44 -10.80
C ILE A 451 -12.86 13.84 -9.40
N LEU A 452 -12.94 14.66 -8.34
CA LEU A 452 -12.87 14.17 -6.96
C LEU A 452 -13.98 13.14 -6.68
N ASP A 453 -15.19 13.43 -7.13
CA ASP A 453 -16.35 12.54 -7.00
C ASP A 453 -16.20 11.27 -7.88
N GLU A 454 -15.67 11.42 -9.10
CA GLU A 454 -15.45 10.28 -9.98
C GLU A 454 -14.34 9.36 -9.45
N ARG A 455 -13.30 9.94 -8.81
CA ARG A 455 -12.28 9.17 -8.10
C ARG A 455 -12.89 8.38 -6.94
N ALA A 456 -13.76 8.97 -6.14
CA ALA A 456 -14.47 8.29 -5.05
C ALA A 456 -15.38 7.15 -5.57
N ARG A 457 -16.08 7.36 -6.70
CA ARG A 457 -16.89 6.30 -7.32
C ARG A 457 -16.04 5.15 -7.86
N GLU A 458 -14.97 5.48 -8.57
CA GLU A 458 -14.14 4.50 -9.27
C GLU A 458 -13.20 3.74 -8.34
N LEU A 459 -12.54 4.46 -7.42
CA LEU A 459 -11.49 3.95 -6.55
C LEU A 459 -11.97 3.66 -5.13
N LEU A 460 -13.29 3.58 -4.90
CA LEU A 460 -13.90 3.28 -3.61
C LEU A 460 -13.20 2.08 -2.94
N TRP A 461 -12.71 2.25 -1.71
CA TRP A 461 -12.01 1.23 -0.95
C TRP A 461 -10.73 0.70 -1.64
N GLU A 462 -9.95 1.59 -2.27
CA GLU A 462 -8.64 1.24 -2.85
C GLU A 462 -7.47 2.02 -2.22
N GLY A 463 -7.69 2.74 -1.12
CA GLY A 463 -6.63 3.40 -0.35
C GLY A 463 -6.24 4.80 -0.87
N PHE A 464 -7.19 5.58 -1.41
CA PHE A 464 -6.90 6.87 -2.04
C PHE A 464 -7.53 8.08 -1.35
N ARG A 465 -8.66 7.89 -0.66
CA ARG A 465 -9.57 8.99 -0.32
C ARG A 465 -8.93 10.08 0.53
N ARG A 466 -8.15 9.72 1.55
CA ARG A 466 -7.46 10.69 2.41
C ARG A 466 -6.50 11.57 1.62
N THR A 467 -5.63 10.97 0.80
CA THR A 467 -4.68 11.69 -0.04
C THR A 467 -5.41 12.62 -1.02
N ASP A 468 -6.53 12.18 -1.61
CA ASP A 468 -7.37 12.99 -2.49
C ASP A 468 -7.98 14.19 -1.75
N LEU A 469 -8.61 13.96 -0.60
CA LEU A 469 -9.22 15.05 0.18
C LEU A 469 -8.19 16.07 0.69
N ILE A 470 -6.96 15.63 1.02
CA ILE A 470 -5.85 16.54 1.39
C ILE A 470 -5.44 17.40 0.19
N ARG A 471 -5.26 16.79 -1.01
CA ARG A 471 -4.87 17.48 -2.24
C ARG A 471 -5.93 18.50 -2.68
N TYR A 472 -7.20 18.24 -2.42
CA TYR A 472 -8.33 19.13 -2.69
C TYR A 472 -8.61 20.13 -1.56
N HIS A 473 -7.78 20.16 -0.52
CA HIS A 473 -7.93 21.03 0.67
C HIS A 473 -9.24 20.83 1.44
N LYS A 474 -9.88 19.67 1.29
CA LYS A 474 -11.19 19.33 1.90
C LYS A 474 -11.06 18.51 3.18
N PHE A 475 -9.89 17.93 3.48
CA PHE A 475 -9.73 16.96 4.56
C PHE A 475 -9.96 17.55 5.95
N THR A 476 -9.43 18.75 6.24
CA THR A 476 -9.50 19.36 7.59
C THR A 476 -10.46 20.53 7.69
N THR A 477 -10.96 21.06 6.57
CA THR A 477 -11.78 22.27 6.51
C THR A 477 -13.26 22.01 6.76
N SER A 478 -14.04 23.08 6.88
CA SER A 478 -15.51 23.04 6.95
C SER A 478 -16.19 22.93 5.59
N ASP A 479 -15.44 23.04 4.49
CA ASP A 479 -15.99 23.06 3.14
C ASP A 479 -16.47 21.69 2.67
N TYR A 480 -16.00 20.64 3.35
CA TYR A 480 -16.40 19.27 3.11
C TYR A 480 -16.53 18.52 4.45
N LEU A 481 -17.73 18.20 4.82
CA LEU A 481 -18.05 17.51 6.07
C LEU A 481 -18.66 16.14 5.80
N TRP A 482 -18.27 15.16 6.60
CA TRP A 482 -18.86 13.82 6.62
C TRP A 482 -19.18 13.40 8.03
N ALA A 483 -19.98 12.35 8.18
CA ALA A 483 -20.42 11.87 9.47
C ALA A 483 -19.22 11.52 10.37
N TRP A 484 -19.27 12.03 11.61
CA TRP A 484 -18.27 11.81 12.66
C TRP A 484 -16.91 12.46 12.47
N LYS A 485 -16.65 13.18 11.39
CA LYS A 485 -15.45 14.02 11.27
C LYS A 485 -15.34 14.95 12.51
N GLY A 486 -14.19 14.91 13.18
CA GLY A 486 -13.95 15.70 14.39
C GLY A 486 -14.80 15.27 15.60
N GLY A 487 -15.31 14.04 15.64
CA GLY A 487 -16.13 13.50 16.72
C GLY A 487 -17.56 14.05 16.78
N VAL A 488 -18.00 14.75 15.73
CA VAL A 488 -19.34 15.35 15.63
C VAL A 488 -20.17 14.59 14.61
N LYS A 489 -21.39 14.18 14.97
CA LYS A 489 -22.25 13.36 14.12
C LYS A 489 -22.40 13.90 12.69
N ASN A 490 -22.59 15.21 12.53
CA ASN A 490 -22.73 15.83 11.20
C ASN A 490 -21.39 16.36 10.65
N GLY A 491 -20.30 16.04 11.29
CA GLY A 491 -18.96 16.50 10.94
C GLY A 491 -18.66 17.93 11.42
N ALA A 492 -17.39 18.17 11.70
CA ALA A 492 -16.83 19.49 11.99
C ALA A 492 -15.44 19.62 11.36
N ALA A 493 -14.99 20.87 11.14
CA ALA A 493 -13.60 21.13 10.80
C ALA A 493 -12.67 20.67 11.94
N VAL A 494 -11.48 20.20 11.58
CA VAL A 494 -10.48 19.73 12.52
C VAL A 494 -9.15 20.49 12.34
N ASP A 495 -8.26 20.35 13.32
CA ASP A 495 -6.94 20.99 13.24
C ASP A 495 -6.15 20.47 12.02
N ALA A 496 -5.41 21.38 11.39
CA ALA A 496 -4.59 21.07 10.22
C ALA A 496 -3.49 20.04 10.49
N LYS A 497 -3.11 19.80 11.75
CA LYS A 497 -2.15 18.76 12.14
C LYS A 497 -2.60 17.37 11.67
N PHE A 498 -3.91 17.08 11.65
CA PHE A 498 -4.46 15.79 11.24
C PHE A 498 -4.24 15.45 9.75
N ARG A 499 -3.69 16.39 8.96
CA ARG A 499 -3.19 16.06 7.62
C ARG A 499 -1.95 15.16 7.62
N LEU A 500 -1.28 15.04 8.76
CA LEU A 500 -0.18 14.11 8.97
C LEU A 500 -0.44 13.29 10.25
N PHE A 501 0.07 12.09 10.27
CA PHE A 501 0.19 11.34 11.51
C PHE A 501 1.43 11.78 12.29
N PRO A 502 1.42 11.67 13.62
CA PRO A 502 2.60 11.94 14.43
C PRO A 502 3.70 10.91 14.18
N ILE A 503 4.95 11.31 14.37
CA ILE A 503 6.04 10.35 14.55
C ILE A 503 5.78 9.60 15.86
N PRO A 504 5.83 8.25 15.87
CA PRO A 504 5.49 7.47 17.07
C PRO A 504 6.37 7.85 18.25
N ILE A 505 5.77 7.93 19.43
CA ILE A 505 6.49 8.31 20.65
C ILE A 505 7.64 7.36 20.98
N THR A 506 7.48 6.07 20.69
CA THR A 506 8.51 5.04 20.88
C THR A 506 9.75 5.32 20.03
N ASP A 507 9.56 5.78 18.81
CA ASP A 507 10.64 6.08 17.86
C ASP A 507 11.35 7.39 18.24
N LEU A 508 10.60 8.41 18.68
CA LEU A 508 11.18 9.66 19.20
C LEU A 508 12.05 9.43 20.45
N LEU A 509 11.62 8.53 21.34
CA LEU A 509 12.39 8.20 22.55
C LEU A 509 13.65 7.37 22.23
N ALA A 510 13.58 6.52 21.19
CA ALA A 510 14.69 5.67 20.78
C ALA A 510 15.72 6.41 19.93
N ASN A 511 15.33 7.46 19.19
CA ASN A 511 16.18 8.15 18.24
C ASN A 511 16.17 9.69 18.45
N PRO A 512 17.20 10.26 19.08
CA PRO A 512 17.27 11.70 19.38
C PRO A 512 17.38 12.59 18.13
N ASN A 513 17.61 12.02 16.94
CA ASN A 513 17.68 12.77 15.67
C ASN A 513 16.29 13.10 15.12
N LEU A 514 15.22 12.54 15.70
CA LEU A 514 13.86 12.74 15.24
C LEU A 514 13.19 13.92 15.94
N LYS A 515 12.31 14.59 15.23
CA LYS A 515 11.45 15.67 15.73
C LYS A 515 10.00 15.34 15.41
N GLN A 516 9.11 15.68 16.34
CA GLN A 516 7.69 15.49 16.16
C GLN A 516 7.13 16.44 15.09
N ASN A 517 6.08 16.01 14.40
CA ASN A 517 5.30 16.86 13.51
C ASN A 517 4.60 17.97 14.32
N THR A 518 4.47 19.14 13.70
CA THR A 518 3.88 20.32 14.35
C THR A 518 2.46 20.04 14.81
N GLY A 519 2.17 20.34 16.06
CA GLY A 519 0.85 20.18 16.68
C GLY A 519 0.68 18.92 17.53
N TYR A 520 1.68 18.01 17.55
CA TYR A 520 1.69 16.80 18.37
C TYR A 520 2.69 16.88 19.52
#